data_d0a27e897967f4410cc2315fc3ab0c33
#
_entry.id   d0a27e897967f4410cc2315fc3ab0c33
#
_cell.length_a   1.000
_cell.length_b   1.000
_cell.length_c   1.000
_cell.angle_alpha   90.00
_cell.angle_beta   90.00
_cell.angle_gamma   90.00
#
_symmetry.space_group_name_H-M   'P 1'
#
loop_
_entity.id
_entity.type
_entity.pdbx_description
1 polymer ?
#
loop_
_entity_poly.entity_id
_entity_poly.type
_entity_poly.pdbx_seq_one_letter_code
_entity_poly.pdbx_strand_id
1 'polypeptide(L)'
;SQVLSDVVIIGYGTQRKSDLTGSVASVGTKDFNKGMVSSPEELVNGKIAGVQIVNGGGSPTSVSTIRIRGGASLNASNDPLIVLDGVPMEVGGSISGGGNFLSLINPNDIESMTVLKDASSTAIYGSRASNGVIIITTKKGSGSDIKVSFQTTNSIATKTKTSDMLNTDEFINIVNQYGTEHQKSLLGDYRTNW
;
A
#
# COMPACT_ATOMS: atom_id res chain seq x y z
N SER A 1 12.33 11.42 34.83
CA SER A 1 11.62 11.04 33.59
C SER A 1 12.43 9.94 32.92
N GLN A 2 11.98 8.68 33.08
CA GLN A 2 12.51 7.57 32.30
C GLN A 2 12.06 7.78 30.87
N VAL A 3 13.00 8.07 29.96
CA VAL A 3 12.79 7.97 28.53
C VAL A 3 12.58 6.48 28.26
N LEU A 4 11.34 6.09 27.98
CA LEU A 4 11.03 4.78 27.42
C LEU A 4 11.79 4.69 26.11
N SER A 5 12.89 3.96 26.12
CA SER A 5 13.66 3.67 24.93
C SER A 5 12.75 2.88 23.99
N ASP A 6 12.49 3.43 22.81
CA ASP A 6 11.71 2.77 21.76
C ASP A 6 12.29 1.39 21.48
N VAL A 7 11.55 0.36 21.84
CA VAL A 7 11.88 -1.03 21.56
C VAL A 7 11.29 -1.37 20.21
N VAL A 8 12.12 -1.85 19.30
CA VAL A 8 11.72 -2.24 17.96
C VAL A 8 11.77 -3.78 17.86
N ILE A 9 10.72 -4.35 17.33
CA ILE A 9 10.67 -5.79 17.06
C ILE A 9 11.42 -6.05 15.75
N ILE A 10 12.46 -6.89 15.82
CA ILE A 10 13.24 -7.29 14.64
C ILE A 10 13.31 -8.81 14.60
N GLY A 11 12.78 -9.40 13.56
CA GLY A 11 12.84 -10.83 13.35
C GLY A 11 12.27 -11.62 14.53
N TYR A 12 13.13 -12.37 15.20
CA TYR A 12 12.74 -13.24 16.32
C TYR A 12 12.98 -12.60 17.70
N GLY A 13 13.23 -11.31 17.77
CA GLY A 13 13.53 -10.64 19.02
C GLY A 13 13.17 -9.16 19.05
N THR A 14 13.31 -8.58 20.25
CA THR A 14 13.15 -7.14 20.47
C THR A 14 14.51 -6.51 20.74
N GLN A 15 14.84 -5.44 20.03
CA GLN A 15 16.06 -4.66 20.27
C GLN A 15 15.71 -3.18 20.50
N ARG A 16 16.57 -2.49 21.22
CA ARG A 16 16.43 -1.05 21.35
C ARG A 16 16.79 -0.38 20.03
N LYS A 17 16.04 0.63 19.65
CA LYS A 17 16.28 1.41 18.43
C LYS A 17 17.71 1.99 18.37
N SER A 18 18.29 2.31 19.55
CA SER A 18 19.67 2.79 19.69
C SER A 18 20.72 1.75 19.31
N ASP A 19 20.40 0.48 19.45
CA ASP A 19 21.35 -0.63 19.27
C ASP A 19 21.34 -1.16 17.83
N LEU A 20 20.46 -0.58 16.99
CA LEU A 20 20.34 -0.93 15.59
C LEU A 20 21.34 -0.13 14.75
N THR A 21 22.32 -0.80 14.21
CA THR A 21 23.33 -0.20 13.30
C THR A 21 22.76 0.07 11.90
N GLY A 22 21.58 -0.48 11.56
CA GLY A 22 20.93 -0.33 10.27
C GLY A 22 19.92 0.83 10.21
N SER A 23 19.58 1.28 9.00
CA SER A 23 18.54 2.29 8.80
C SER A 23 17.15 1.68 9.00
N VAL A 24 16.70 1.67 10.24
CA VAL A 24 15.39 1.19 10.67
C VAL A 24 14.48 2.38 10.98
N ALA A 25 13.29 2.37 10.41
CA ALA A 25 12.26 3.36 10.73
C ALA A 25 11.05 2.65 11.31
N SER A 26 10.61 3.07 12.49
CA SER A 26 9.41 2.55 13.14
C SER A 26 8.41 3.68 13.36
N VAL A 27 7.15 3.39 13.06
CA VAL A 27 6.01 4.30 13.24
C VAL A 27 4.99 3.57 14.10
N GLY A 28 4.61 4.16 15.20
CA GLY A 28 3.59 3.63 16.11
C GLY A 28 2.24 4.32 15.95
N THR A 29 1.25 3.87 16.73
CA THR A 29 -0.14 4.37 16.67
C THR A 29 -0.28 5.88 16.84
N LYS A 30 0.64 6.53 17.57
CA LYS A 30 0.62 7.99 17.79
C LYS A 30 0.97 8.78 16.55
N ASP A 31 1.83 8.19 15.69
CA ASP A 31 2.40 8.83 14.51
C ASP A 31 1.66 8.46 13.22
N PHE A 32 0.73 7.50 13.29
CA PHE A 32 -0.07 7.09 12.14
C PHE A 32 -0.88 8.25 11.58
N ASN A 33 -1.13 8.20 10.28
CA ASN A 33 -2.02 9.14 9.63
C ASN A 33 -3.42 9.03 10.24
N LYS A 34 -3.95 10.18 10.68
CA LYS A 34 -5.30 10.28 11.23
C LYS A 34 -6.23 10.71 10.11
N GLY A 35 -7.14 9.86 9.73
CA GLY A 35 -8.10 10.14 8.66
C GLY A 35 -8.83 8.87 8.26
N MET A 36 -9.51 8.92 7.14
CA MET A 36 -10.02 7.70 6.52
C MET A 36 -8.85 6.92 5.95
N VAL A 37 -8.52 5.85 6.62
CA VAL A 37 -7.48 4.91 6.21
C VAL A 37 -8.18 3.61 5.83
N SER A 38 -8.09 3.26 4.57
CA SER A 38 -8.71 2.04 4.03
C SER A 38 -7.74 0.86 4.00
N SER A 39 -6.44 1.15 4.03
CA SER A 39 -5.42 0.11 3.95
C SER A 39 -4.24 0.41 4.89
N PRO A 40 -3.54 -0.63 5.40
CA PRO A 40 -2.43 -0.48 6.34
C PRO A 40 -1.32 0.44 5.86
N GLU A 41 -1.01 0.41 4.58
CA GLU A 41 0.04 1.22 3.97
C GLU A 41 -0.25 2.73 4.06
N GLU A 42 -1.53 3.13 4.06
CA GLU A 42 -1.91 4.53 4.18
C GLU A 42 -1.56 5.12 5.56
N LEU A 43 -1.50 4.27 6.60
CA LEU A 43 -1.11 4.71 7.95
C LEU A 43 0.27 5.36 7.98
N VAL A 44 1.18 4.89 7.14
CA VAL A 44 2.59 5.30 7.13
C VAL A 44 2.97 6.11 5.88
N ASN A 45 2.01 6.39 5.02
CA ASN A 45 2.26 7.15 3.80
C ASN A 45 2.83 8.54 4.13
N GLY A 46 4.00 8.85 3.57
CA GLY A 46 4.72 10.10 3.83
C GLY A 46 5.40 10.21 5.22
N LYS A 47 5.31 9.19 6.09
CA LYS A 47 5.93 9.19 7.42
C LYS A 47 7.34 8.60 7.45
N ILE A 48 7.66 7.75 6.50
CA ILE A 48 8.93 7.02 6.48
C ILE A 48 9.75 7.48 5.29
N ALA A 49 10.90 8.09 5.55
CA ALA A 49 11.82 8.51 4.50
C ALA A 49 12.32 7.29 3.69
N GLY A 50 12.33 7.41 2.38
CA GLY A 50 12.76 6.35 1.46
C GLY A 50 11.73 5.24 1.22
N VAL A 51 10.51 5.40 1.71
CA VAL A 51 9.38 4.54 1.39
C VAL A 51 8.41 5.33 0.52
N GLN A 52 8.12 4.81 -0.65
CA GLN A 52 7.15 5.36 -1.58
C GLN A 52 5.95 4.43 -1.64
N ILE A 53 4.77 4.98 -1.43
CA ILE A 53 3.49 4.28 -1.54
C ILE A 53 2.70 4.96 -2.64
N VAL A 54 2.35 4.20 -3.65
CA VAL A 54 1.54 4.66 -4.78
C VAL A 54 0.24 3.88 -4.76
N ASN A 55 -0.85 4.58 -4.52
CA ASN A 55 -2.17 3.98 -4.56
C ASN A 55 -2.56 3.72 -6.03
N GLY A 56 -3.11 2.56 -6.30
CA GLY A 56 -3.43 2.12 -7.65
C GLY A 56 -4.63 2.82 -8.31
N GLY A 57 -5.10 3.93 -7.74
CA GLY A 57 -6.22 4.72 -8.26
C GLY A 57 -7.51 4.54 -7.46
N GLY A 58 -8.61 5.07 -7.97
CA GLY A 58 -9.90 5.11 -7.28
C GLY A 58 -10.72 3.81 -7.27
N SER A 59 -10.20 2.73 -7.81
CA SER A 59 -10.89 1.43 -7.78
C SER A 59 -10.75 0.78 -6.40
N PRO A 60 -11.82 0.27 -5.79
CA PRO A 60 -11.77 -0.42 -4.50
C PRO A 60 -10.88 -1.67 -4.49
N THR A 61 -10.61 -2.23 -5.66
CA THR A 61 -9.77 -3.43 -5.84
C THR A 61 -8.35 -3.11 -6.28
N SER A 62 -8.01 -1.82 -6.45
CA SER A 62 -6.67 -1.46 -6.89
C SER A 62 -5.65 -1.69 -5.79
N VAL A 63 -4.56 -2.34 -6.17
CA VAL A 63 -3.46 -2.69 -5.26
C VAL A 63 -2.52 -1.51 -5.14
N SER A 64 -2.20 -1.12 -3.91
CA SER A 64 -1.15 -0.14 -3.65
C SER A 64 0.22 -0.76 -3.89
N THR A 65 1.09 -0.03 -4.55
CA THR A 65 2.49 -0.42 -4.75
C THR A 65 3.38 0.24 -3.70
N ILE A 66 4.14 -0.56 -2.98
CA ILE A 66 5.09 -0.07 -1.98
C ILE A 66 6.51 -0.29 -2.50
N ARG A 67 7.35 0.73 -2.46
CA ARG A 67 8.76 0.65 -2.84
C ARG A 67 9.64 1.26 -1.76
N ILE A 68 10.72 0.53 -1.43
CA ILE A 68 11.72 1.00 -0.48
C ILE A 68 12.98 1.34 -1.26
N ARG A 69 13.45 2.60 -1.15
CA ARG A 69 14.64 3.11 -1.86
C ARG A 69 14.58 2.98 -3.40
N GLY A 70 13.38 2.91 -3.97
CA GLY A 70 13.18 2.70 -5.41
C GLY A 70 13.16 1.25 -5.83
N GLY A 71 13.22 0.97 -7.13
CA GLY A 71 13.28 -0.38 -7.67
C GLY A 71 14.71 -0.83 -7.90
N ALA A 72 15.07 -2.01 -7.41
CA ALA A 72 16.40 -2.59 -7.59
C ALA A 72 16.48 -3.53 -8.82
N SER A 73 15.34 -4.02 -9.31
CA SER A 73 15.29 -5.00 -10.39
C SER A 73 14.44 -4.52 -11.56
N LEU A 74 14.89 -4.84 -12.77
CA LEU A 74 14.15 -4.60 -13.99
C LEU A 74 13.19 -5.76 -14.33
N ASN A 75 13.50 -6.98 -13.92
CA ASN A 75 12.77 -8.19 -14.29
C ASN A 75 12.15 -8.94 -13.11
N ALA A 76 12.56 -8.66 -11.88
CA ALA A 76 11.99 -9.28 -10.68
C ALA A 76 11.07 -8.30 -9.94
N SER A 77 10.24 -8.83 -9.03
CA SER A 77 9.43 -7.98 -8.16
C SER A 77 10.31 -7.03 -7.36
N ASN A 78 9.87 -5.79 -7.26
CA ASN A 78 10.47 -4.75 -6.43
C ASN A 78 9.69 -4.55 -5.12
N ASP A 79 8.76 -5.43 -4.80
CA ASP A 79 7.95 -5.33 -3.60
C ASP A 79 8.76 -5.76 -2.37
N PRO A 80 8.62 -5.06 -1.23
CA PRO A 80 9.26 -5.46 0.01
C PRO A 80 8.62 -6.73 0.59
N LEU A 81 9.38 -7.47 1.37
CA LEU A 81 8.84 -8.58 2.16
C LEU A 81 7.97 -8.02 3.29
N ILE A 82 6.77 -8.57 3.44
CA ILE A 82 5.89 -8.23 4.55
C ILE A 82 5.98 -9.31 5.61
N VAL A 83 6.17 -8.90 6.86
CA VAL A 83 6.21 -9.79 8.02
C VAL A 83 5.11 -9.35 8.98
N LEU A 84 4.12 -10.20 9.18
CA LEU A 84 3.01 -9.96 10.11
C LEU A 84 3.21 -10.75 11.39
N ASP A 85 3.36 -10.08 12.53
CA ASP A 85 3.59 -10.68 13.85
C ASP A 85 4.70 -11.74 13.86
N GLY A 86 5.76 -11.52 13.09
CA GLY A 86 6.90 -12.42 12.95
C GLY A 86 6.77 -13.49 11.86
N VAL A 87 5.62 -13.59 11.21
CA VAL A 87 5.39 -14.53 10.10
C VAL A 87 5.64 -13.83 8.77
N PRO A 88 6.63 -14.27 7.98
CA PRO A 88 6.87 -13.70 6.66
C PRO A 88 5.75 -14.12 5.70
N MET A 89 5.16 -13.13 5.05
CA MET A 89 4.10 -13.30 4.06
C MET A 89 4.69 -13.18 2.66
N GLU A 90 4.34 -14.09 1.77
CA GLU A 90 4.76 -13.99 0.38
C GLU A 90 3.90 -12.95 -0.35
N VAL A 91 4.55 -11.83 -0.70
CA VAL A 91 3.98 -10.80 -1.57
C VAL A 91 4.31 -11.23 -3.00
N GLY A 92 3.39 -11.83 -3.69
CA GLY A 92 3.63 -12.28 -5.07
C GLY A 92 2.97 -13.60 -5.44
N GLY A 93 2.53 -14.37 -4.47
CA GLY A 93 1.54 -15.40 -4.72
C GLY A 93 0.21 -14.69 -4.96
N SER A 94 -0.20 -14.53 -6.21
CA SER A 94 -1.58 -14.19 -6.52
C SER A 94 -2.47 -15.12 -5.71
N ILE A 95 -3.04 -14.63 -4.61
CA ILE A 95 -4.30 -15.22 -4.18
C ILE A 95 -5.14 -15.10 -5.44
N SER A 96 -5.58 -16.22 -5.96
CA SER A 96 -6.36 -16.30 -7.20
C SER A 96 -7.48 -15.25 -7.12
N GLY A 97 -7.25 -14.08 -7.76
CA GLY A 97 -8.14 -12.93 -7.61
C GLY A 97 -7.46 -11.56 -7.47
N GLY A 98 -6.11 -11.49 -7.44
CA GLY A 98 -5.37 -10.21 -7.55
C GLY A 98 -5.41 -9.30 -6.31
N GLY A 99 -5.79 -9.81 -5.13
CA GLY A 99 -5.83 -9.01 -3.90
C GLY A 99 -4.47 -8.88 -3.22
N ASN A 100 -4.16 -7.69 -2.72
CA ASN A 100 -3.01 -7.48 -1.86
C ASN A 100 -3.33 -8.05 -0.46
N PHE A 101 -2.42 -8.88 0.09
CA PHE A 101 -2.56 -9.40 1.45
C PHE A 101 -2.77 -8.30 2.49
N LEU A 102 -2.16 -7.12 2.29
CA LEU A 102 -2.33 -5.98 3.19
C LEU A 102 -3.78 -5.51 3.30
N SER A 103 -4.58 -5.66 2.24
CA SER A 103 -6.00 -5.26 2.27
C SER A 103 -6.86 -6.12 3.20
N LEU A 104 -6.36 -7.29 3.61
CA LEU A 104 -7.04 -8.18 4.56
C LEU A 104 -6.79 -7.78 6.02
N ILE A 105 -5.79 -6.95 6.27
CA ILE A 105 -5.43 -6.50 7.61
C ILE A 105 -6.22 -5.23 7.93
N ASN A 106 -6.96 -5.25 9.03
CA ASN A 106 -7.64 -4.05 9.50
C ASN A 106 -6.60 -3.04 10.04
N PRO A 107 -6.52 -1.82 9.46
CA PRO A 107 -5.58 -0.80 9.93
C PRO A 107 -5.69 -0.46 11.42
N ASN A 108 -6.89 -0.60 11.98
CA ASN A 108 -7.15 -0.30 13.38
C ASN A 108 -6.52 -1.32 14.35
N ASP A 109 -6.20 -2.53 13.87
CA ASP A 109 -5.60 -3.59 14.68
C ASP A 109 -4.07 -3.48 14.71
N ILE A 110 -3.48 -2.55 13.97
CA ILE A 110 -2.04 -2.36 13.91
C ILE A 110 -1.57 -1.53 15.10
N GLU A 111 -0.55 -2.02 15.79
CA GLU A 111 0.16 -1.33 16.87
C GLU A 111 1.32 -0.52 16.36
N SER A 112 2.15 -1.13 15.49
CA SER A 112 3.32 -0.47 14.90
C SER A 112 3.68 -1.07 13.55
N MET A 113 4.33 -0.24 12.73
CA MET A 113 4.95 -0.65 11.47
C MET A 113 6.42 -0.26 11.49
N THR A 114 7.29 -1.25 11.26
CA THR A 114 8.73 -1.07 11.22
C THR A 114 9.26 -1.41 9.84
N VAL A 115 10.03 -0.51 9.25
CA VAL A 115 10.62 -0.72 7.93
C VAL A 115 12.13 -0.87 8.05
N LEU A 116 12.62 -2.05 7.62
CA LEU A 116 14.02 -2.38 7.52
C LEU A 116 14.47 -2.07 6.08
N LYS A 117 15.38 -1.10 5.96
CA LYS A 117 15.80 -0.61 4.65
C LYS A 117 17.18 -1.09 4.23
N ASP A 118 18.01 -1.53 5.18
CA ASP A 118 19.40 -1.94 4.94
C ASP A 118 19.57 -3.44 4.88
N ALA A 119 20.52 -3.88 4.09
CA ALA A 119 20.85 -5.29 3.92
C ALA A 119 21.22 -5.99 5.24
N SER A 120 21.92 -5.28 6.15
CA SER A 120 22.29 -5.82 7.46
C SER A 120 21.08 -6.17 8.32
N SER A 121 20.06 -5.31 8.32
CA SER A 121 18.83 -5.51 9.10
C SER A 121 17.87 -6.51 8.44
N THR A 122 17.95 -6.67 7.11
CA THR A 122 17.09 -7.59 6.35
C THR A 122 17.68 -8.99 6.19
N ALA A 123 18.97 -9.16 6.48
CA ALA A 123 19.70 -10.42 6.28
C ALA A 123 19.06 -11.64 6.97
N ILE A 124 18.41 -11.44 8.11
CA ILE A 124 17.73 -12.51 8.85
C ILE A 124 16.55 -13.13 8.07
N TYR A 125 16.01 -12.41 7.08
CA TYR A 125 14.91 -12.87 6.24
C TYR A 125 15.37 -13.47 4.90
N GLY A 126 16.71 -13.50 4.68
CA GLY A 126 17.32 -14.07 3.49
C GLY A 126 17.09 -13.28 2.21
N SER A 127 17.24 -13.95 1.06
CA SER A 127 17.17 -13.33 -0.27
C SER A 127 15.81 -12.68 -0.59
N ARG A 128 14.73 -13.13 0.03
CA ARG A 128 13.39 -12.56 -0.14
C ARG A 128 13.29 -11.12 0.36
N ALA A 129 14.19 -10.71 1.22
CA ALA A 129 14.23 -9.38 1.82
C ALA A 129 15.14 -8.39 1.08
N SER A 130 15.58 -8.71 -0.15
CA SER A 130 16.47 -7.87 -0.96
C SER A 130 15.91 -6.46 -1.22
N ASN A 131 14.59 -6.33 -1.32
CA ASN A 131 13.90 -5.06 -1.55
C ASN A 131 13.48 -4.35 -0.25
N GLY A 132 13.97 -4.83 0.92
CA GLY A 132 13.57 -4.36 2.23
C GLY A 132 12.48 -5.21 2.87
N VAL A 133 12.20 -4.92 4.14
CA VAL A 133 11.19 -5.64 4.94
C VAL A 133 10.29 -4.64 5.63
N ILE A 134 8.99 -4.91 5.61
CA ILE A 134 7.97 -4.20 6.39
C ILE A 134 7.45 -5.16 7.46
N ILE A 135 7.74 -4.86 8.71
CA ILE A 135 7.24 -5.62 9.85
C ILE A 135 6.00 -4.92 10.38
N ILE A 136 4.90 -5.63 10.42
CA ILE A 136 3.63 -5.17 10.96
C ILE A 136 3.40 -5.91 12.28
N THR A 137 3.22 -5.16 13.34
CA THR A 137 2.88 -5.72 14.66
C THR A 137 1.44 -5.34 14.98
N THR A 138 0.63 -6.34 15.31
CA THR A 138 -0.75 -6.13 15.69
C THR A 138 -0.89 -5.91 17.19
N LYS A 139 -1.98 -5.25 17.57
CA LYS A 139 -2.33 -5.02 18.97
C LYS A 139 -2.61 -6.35 19.66
N LYS A 140 -1.95 -6.58 20.77
CA LYS A 140 -2.17 -7.76 21.60
C LYS A 140 -3.03 -7.39 22.80
N GLY A 141 -3.87 -8.31 23.23
CA GLY A 141 -4.59 -8.18 24.49
C GLY A 141 -3.61 -8.04 25.65
N SER A 142 -3.77 -7.02 26.47
CA SER A 142 -2.96 -6.79 27.66
C SER A 142 -3.88 -6.54 28.86
N GLY A 143 -3.69 -7.29 29.93
CA GLY A 143 -4.44 -7.14 31.17
C GLY A 143 -5.60 -8.12 31.32
N SER A 144 -6.20 -8.12 32.51
CA SER A 144 -7.34 -8.97 32.88
C SER A 144 -8.69 -8.37 32.52
N ASP A 145 -8.73 -7.08 32.12
CA ASP A 145 -9.95 -6.35 31.87
C ASP A 145 -10.38 -6.47 30.41
N ILE A 146 -11.68 -6.72 30.20
CA ILE A 146 -12.28 -6.73 28.87
C ILE A 146 -12.40 -5.28 28.38
N LYS A 147 -11.68 -4.98 27.30
CA LYS A 147 -11.79 -3.68 26.60
C LYS A 147 -12.63 -3.87 25.35
N VAL A 148 -13.76 -3.18 25.28
CA VAL A 148 -14.61 -3.16 24.09
C VAL A 148 -14.46 -1.79 23.42
N SER A 149 -14.06 -1.79 22.16
CA SER A 149 -14.05 -0.58 21.34
C SER A 149 -14.97 -0.78 20.15
N PHE A 150 -15.78 0.24 19.86
CA PHE A 150 -16.62 0.27 18.67
C PHE A 150 -16.26 1.48 17.83
N GLN A 151 -15.94 1.26 16.58
CA GLN A 151 -15.67 2.32 15.62
C GLN A 151 -16.51 2.11 14.36
N THR A 152 -17.19 3.14 13.91
CA THR A 152 -17.89 3.15 12.63
C THR A 152 -17.39 4.30 11.77
N THR A 153 -17.14 4.02 10.51
CA THR A 153 -16.73 5.04 9.53
C THR A 153 -17.68 4.98 8.36
N ASN A 154 -18.38 6.07 8.11
CA ASN A 154 -19.27 6.22 6.97
C ASN A 154 -18.60 7.16 5.96
N SER A 155 -18.43 6.72 4.72
CA SER A 155 -17.89 7.54 3.66
C SER A 155 -18.80 7.55 2.45
N ILE A 156 -18.98 8.74 1.86
CA ILE A 156 -19.70 8.92 0.62
C ILE A 156 -18.71 9.46 -0.40
N ALA A 157 -18.36 8.63 -1.37
CA ALA A 157 -17.53 9.06 -2.49
C ALA A 157 -18.42 9.55 -3.63
N THR A 158 -18.22 10.79 -4.04
CA THR A 158 -18.87 11.36 -5.21
C THR A 158 -17.83 11.72 -6.26
N LYS A 159 -18.17 11.54 -7.53
CA LYS A 159 -17.29 12.00 -8.62
C LYS A 159 -17.20 13.54 -8.57
N THR A 160 -16.01 14.07 -8.53
CA THR A 160 -15.75 15.51 -8.50
C THR A 160 -15.82 16.14 -9.89
N LYS A 161 -15.29 15.46 -10.89
CA LYS A 161 -15.30 15.89 -12.29
C LYS A 161 -15.14 14.69 -13.20
N THR A 162 -15.95 14.62 -14.23
CA THR A 162 -15.71 13.75 -15.39
C THR A 162 -15.15 14.62 -16.50
N SER A 163 -14.16 14.12 -17.23
CA SER A 163 -13.77 14.76 -18.48
C SER A 163 -14.95 14.67 -19.45
N ASP A 164 -15.30 15.79 -20.05
CA ASP A 164 -16.27 15.81 -21.13
C ASP A 164 -15.65 15.05 -22.30
N MET A 165 -16.19 13.88 -22.60
CA MET A 165 -15.80 13.09 -23.76
C MET A 165 -16.81 13.32 -24.86
N LEU A 166 -16.32 13.30 -26.09
CA LEU A 166 -17.19 13.40 -27.27
C LEU A 166 -18.24 12.30 -27.23
N ASN A 167 -19.47 12.66 -27.46
CA ASN A 167 -20.51 11.67 -27.70
C ASN A 167 -20.36 11.05 -29.10
N THR A 168 -21.07 9.99 -29.39
CA THR A 168 -20.92 9.25 -30.65
C THR A 168 -21.17 10.15 -31.87
N ASP A 169 -22.16 11.04 -31.82
CA ASP A 169 -22.50 11.89 -32.95
C ASP A 169 -21.44 12.98 -33.15
N GLU A 170 -20.89 13.55 -32.08
CA GLU A 170 -19.79 14.51 -32.13
C GLU A 170 -18.52 13.87 -32.68
N PHE A 171 -18.20 12.63 -32.24
CA PHE A 171 -17.06 11.89 -32.76
C PHE A 171 -17.20 11.61 -34.26
N ILE A 172 -18.38 11.14 -34.73
CA ILE A 172 -18.67 10.91 -36.14
C ILE A 172 -18.53 12.21 -36.94
N ASN A 173 -19.04 13.32 -36.44
CA ASN A 173 -18.92 14.62 -37.08
C ASN A 173 -17.46 15.04 -37.26
N ILE A 174 -16.64 14.88 -36.22
CA ILE A 174 -15.20 15.22 -36.28
C ILE A 174 -14.48 14.31 -37.29
N VAL A 175 -14.74 13.00 -37.27
CA VAL A 175 -14.11 12.08 -38.22
C VAL A 175 -14.55 12.39 -39.66
N ASN A 176 -15.81 12.75 -39.88
CA ASN A 176 -16.29 13.14 -41.22
C ASN A 176 -15.65 14.44 -41.69
N GLN A 177 -15.38 15.38 -40.79
CA GLN A 177 -14.82 16.70 -41.12
C GLN A 177 -13.30 16.66 -41.33
N TYR A 178 -12.58 15.93 -40.44
CA TYR A 178 -11.12 15.96 -40.40
C TYR A 178 -10.45 14.61 -40.65
N GLY A 179 -11.22 13.52 -40.68
CA GLY A 179 -10.69 12.17 -40.84
C GLY A 179 -10.26 11.87 -42.28
N THR A 180 -9.28 10.98 -42.41
CA THR A 180 -8.87 10.42 -43.70
C THR A 180 -9.95 9.48 -44.23
N GLU A 181 -9.94 9.22 -45.57
CA GLU A 181 -10.89 8.29 -46.18
C GLU A 181 -10.89 6.89 -45.54
N HIS A 182 -9.72 6.44 -45.12
CA HIS A 182 -9.59 5.19 -44.37
C HIS A 182 -10.28 5.25 -42.98
N GLN A 183 -10.15 6.34 -42.25
CA GLN A 183 -10.84 6.51 -40.96
C GLN A 183 -12.36 6.64 -41.12
N LYS A 184 -12.81 7.30 -42.17
CA LYS A 184 -14.24 7.37 -42.51
C LYS A 184 -14.83 6.01 -42.87
N SER A 185 -14.07 5.19 -43.56
CA SER A 185 -14.52 3.81 -43.92
C SER A 185 -14.59 2.85 -42.73
N LEU A 186 -13.87 3.18 -41.63
CA LEU A 186 -13.93 2.42 -40.37
C LEU A 186 -15.13 2.82 -39.50
N LEU A 187 -15.81 3.92 -39.80
CA LEU A 187 -17.03 4.32 -39.10
C LEU A 187 -18.12 3.30 -39.49
N GLY A 188 -18.42 2.35 -38.59
CA GLY A 188 -19.52 1.41 -38.77
C GLY A 188 -20.88 2.04 -38.50
N ASP A 189 -21.93 1.30 -38.83
CA ASP A 189 -23.33 1.71 -38.61
C ASP A 189 -23.76 1.62 -37.13
N TYR A 190 -22.90 1.08 -36.27
CA TYR A 190 -23.22 0.87 -34.86
C TYR A 190 -22.99 2.15 -34.05
N ARG A 191 -24.02 2.59 -33.35
CA ARG A 191 -23.99 3.72 -32.44
C ARG A 191 -24.10 3.23 -31.00
N THR A 192 -22.98 3.15 -30.30
CA THR A 192 -22.93 2.81 -28.88
C THR A 192 -22.50 4.01 -28.09
N ASN A 193 -23.30 4.42 -27.12
CA ASN A 193 -22.93 5.44 -26.16
C ASN A 193 -22.23 4.75 -24.97
N TRP A 194 -21.03 5.17 -24.66
CA TRP A 194 -20.19 4.64 -23.58
C TRP A 194 -20.32 5.50 -22.31
#